data_f407dd648c8db7c6d672193b045d5e4b
#
_entry.id   f407dd648c8db7c6d672193b045d5e4b
#
_cell.length_a   1.000
_cell.length_b   1.000
_cell.length_c   1.000
_cell.angle_alpha   90.00
_cell.angle_beta   90.00
_cell.angle_gamma   90.00
#
_symmetry.space_group_name_H-M   'P 1'
#
loop_
_entity.id
_entity.type
_entity.pdbx_description
1 polymer ?
#
loop_
_entity_poly.entity_id
_entity_poly.type
_entity_poly.pdbx_seq_one_letter_code
_entity_poly.pdbx_strand_id
1 'polypeptide(L)'
;MIDRATVERIKDAANIVEVVSEFVTLRRSGANYKGLCPFHNEKTPSFYVSPARGTCHCFGCGKGGNPISFIMEHEQMTYPEALRWLAQKYHIEIHEREQTDEEKREQSERESMFIVNEWAAAYFNNLLHDDPDGIALGMQYFRSRGFRDDIIKKFRLGYDLNDRHALANTARSKGYNEDFLLKTGICYRNDRGELIDRYAGRVMFPWIGVSGKVVGFGGRLLDARTKGVNQKYVNSPDSEIYHKDRELYGIYQAKKAIAKDDRVYMVEGYTDVISMHQCGI
;
A
#
# COMPACT_ATOMS: atom_id res chain seq x y z
N MET A 1 11.33 -16.72 7.10
CA MET A 1 12.16 -15.73 6.35
C MET A 1 13.35 -16.46 5.75
N ILE A 2 13.67 -16.23 4.47
CA ILE A 2 14.84 -16.86 3.82
C ILE A 2 16.09 -16.45 4.60
N ASP A 3 16.92 -17.43 5.00
CA ASP A 3 18.13 -17.15 5.76
C ASP A 3 19.18 -16.38 4.93
N ARG A 4 20.09 -15.69 5.63
CA ARG A 4 21.07 -14.81 4.98
C ARG A 4 22.05 -15.60 4.08
N ALA A 5 22.41 -16.81 4.47
CA ALA A 5 23.34 -17.63 3.70
C ALA A 5 22.70 -18.08 2.37
N THR A 6 21.43 -18.46 2.40
CA THR A 6 20.65 -18.76 1.18
C THR A 6 20.50 -17.54 0.29
N VAL A 7 20.24 -16.34 0.85
CA VAL A 7 20.17 -15.08 0.07
C VAL A 7 21.50 -14.80 -0.64
N GLU A 8 22.65 -14.94 0.03
CA GLU A 8 23.95 -14.71 -0.59
C GLU A 8 24.22 -15.78 -1.68
N ARG A 9 23.91 -17.05 -1.44
CA ARG A 9 24.02 -18.11 -2.46
C ARG A 9 23.21 -17.79 -3.73
N ILE A 10 21.99 -17.26 -3.56
CA ILE A 10 21.14 -16.85 -4.69
C ILE A 10 21.76 -15.67 -5.44
N LYS A 11 22.30 -14.67 -4.73
CA LYS A 11 22.96 -13.51 -5.34
C LYS A 11 24.21 -13.92 -6.13
N ASP A 12 25.02 -14.82 -5.58
CA ASP A 12 26.25 -15.29 -6.22
C ASP A 12 25.97 -16.14 -7.46
N ALA A 13 24.90 -16.93 -7.43
CA ALA A 13 24.50 -17.78 -8.56
C ALA A 13 23.77 -17.02 -9.67
N ALA A 14 23.12 -15.90 -9.37
CA ALA A 14 22.25 -15.20 -10.29
C ALA A 14 23.05 -14.44 -11.36
N ASN A 15 23.14 -15.01 -12.55
CA ASN A 15 23.78 -14.40 -13.71
C ASN A 15 22.82 -13.42 -14.40
N ILE A 16 23.20 -12.13 -14.45
CA ILE A 16 22.35 -11.09 -15.03
C ILE A 16 22.01 -11.34 -16.52
N VAL A 17 22.94 -11.89 -17.31
CA VAL A 17 22.71 -12.16 -18.73
C VAL A 17 21.71 -13.28 -18.90
N GLU A 18 21.85 -14.38 -18.13
CA GLU A 18 20.94 -15.51 -18.18
C GLU A 18 19.53 -15.11 -17.74
N VAL A 19 19.43 -14.36 -16.64
CA VAL A 19 18.13 -13.90 -16.11
C VAL A 19 17.42 -12.99 -17.11
N VAL A 20 18.13 -12.00 -17.65
CA VAL A 20 17.53 -11.04 -18.60
C VAL A 20 17.20 -11.71 -19.94
N SER A 21 17.98 -12.69 -20.38
CA SER A 21 17.77 -13.38 -21.68
C SER A 21 16.47 -14.19 -21.73
N GLU A 22 15.85 -14.51 -20.60
CA GLU A 22 14.52 -15.16 -20.60
C GLU A 22 13.42 -14.21 -21.08
N PHE A 23 13.61 -12.92 -20.93
CA PHE A 23 12.59 -11.91 -21.20
C PHE A 23 12.96 -11.00 -22.38
N VAL A 24 14.24 -10.84 -22.65
CA VAL A 24 14.76 -9.89 -23.64
C VAL A 24 15.72 -10.59 -24.60
N THR A 25 15.48 -10.44 -25.90
CA THR A 25 16.43 -10.88 -26.91
C THR A 25 17.67 -10.00 -26.87
N LEU A 26 18.75 -10.52 -26.33
CA LEU A 26 20.02 -9.82 -26.19
C LEU A 26 20.97 -10.08 -27.37
N ARG A 27 21.65 -9.01 -27.84
CA ARG A 27 22.73 -9.08 -28.83
C ARG A 27 24.03 -8.56 -28.24
N ARG A 28 25.15 -9.20 -28.54
CA ARG A 28 26.45 -8.76 -28.02
C ARG A 28 26.82 -7.38 -28.57
N SER A 29 27.33 -6.52 -27.71
CA SER A 29 27.77 -5.16 -28.00
C SER A 29 29.06 -4.86 -27.23
N GLY A 30 30.19 -5.25 -27.83
CA GLY A 30 31.50 -5.21 -27.16
C GLY A 30 31.57 -6.19 -25.98
N ALA A 31 31.91 -5.69 -24.80
CA ALA A 31 31.95 -6.45 -23.54
C ALA A 31 30.58 -6.63 -22.90
N ASN A 32 29.56 -5.94 -23.41
CA ASN A 32 28.19 -5.95 -22.85
C ASN A 32 27.21 -6.60 -23.85
N TYR A 33 25.95 -6.71 -23.44
CA TYR A 33 24.84 -7.08 -24.29
C TYR A 33 23.84 -5.91 -24.37
N LYS A 34 23.07 -5.85 -25.46
CA LYS A 34 22.00 -4.86 -25.64
C LYS A 34 20.74 -5.50 -26.22
N GLY A 35 19.58 -4.97 -25.87
CA GLY A 35 18.27 -5.37 -26.38
C GLY A 35 17.26 -4.24 -26.31
N LEU A 36 16.04 -4.52 -26.74
CA LEU A 36 14.92 -3.62 -26.51
C LEU A 36 14.52 -3.65 -25.03
N CYS A 37 14.21 -2.50 -24.47
CA CYS A 37 13.87 -2.40 -23.06
C CYS A 37 12.51 -3.09 -22.75
N PRO A 38 12.43 -3.96 -21.74
CA PRO A 38 11.17 -4.58 -21.36
C PRO A 38 10.26 -3.64 -20.54
N PHE A 39 10.75 -2.48 -20.10
CA PHE A 39 10.05 -1.57 -19.21
C PHE A 39 9.39 -0.38 -19.93
N HIS A 40 9.74 -0.12 -21.22
CA HIS A 40 9.11 0.91 -22.03
C HIS A 40 9.16 0.54 -23.52
N ASN A 41 8.29 1.11 -24.32
CA ASN A 41 8.25 0.88 -25.76
C ASN A 41 9.33 1.69 -26.47
N GLU A 42 10.21 1.00 -27.22
CA GLU A 42 11.25 1.62 -28.05
C GLU A 42 11.45 0.85 -29.36
N LYS A 43 11.94 1.53 -30.38
CA LYS A 43 12.29 0.92 -31.68
C LYS A 43 13.77 0.62 -31.81
N THR A 44 14.61 1.31 -31.05
CA THR A 44 16.08 1.17 -31.08
C THR A 44 16.55 0.67 -29.71
N PRO A 45 17.39 -0.40 -29.67
CA PRO A 45 17.83 -0.98 -28.40
C PRO A 45 18.59 0.02 -27.52
N SER A 46 18.08 0.32 -26.35
CA SER A 46 18.73 1.17 -25.33
C SER A 46 18.97 0.46 -23.99
N PHE A 47 18.56 -0.81 -23.89
CA PHE A 47 18.73 -1.62 -22.69
C PHE A 47 20.04 -2.40 -22.74
N TYR A 48 20.95 -2.11 -21.83
CA TYR A 48 22.28 -2.71 -21.75
C TYR A 48 22.41 -3.62 -20.55
N VAL A 49 23.09 -4.76 -20.74
CA VAL A 49 23.41 -5.73 -19.70
C VAL A 49 24.91 -5.89 -19.64
N SER A 50 25.49 -5.65 -18.46
CA SER A 50 26.92 -5.75 -18.20
C SER A 50 27.25 -7.00 -17.38
N PRO A 51 27.81 -8.06 -17.99
CA PRO A 51 28.22 -9.25 -17.24
C PRO A 51 29.25 -8.94 -16.14
N ALA A 52 30.22 -8.06 -16.47
CA ALA A 52 31.30 -7.71 -15.54
C ALA A 52 30.83 -6.95 -14.30
N ARG A 53 29.70 -6.21 -14.40
CA ARG A 53 29.10 -5.50 -13.27
C ARG A 53 27.97 -6.28 -12.62
N GLY A 54 27.50 -7.36 -13.25
CA GLY A 54 26.31 -8.09 -12.79
C GLY A 54 25.02 -7.25 -12.80
N THR A 55 24.92 -6.25 -13.70
CA THR A 55 23.80 -5.29 -13.72
C THR A 55 23.28 -5.04 -15.13
N CYS A 56 22.02 -4.60 -15.22
CA CYS A 56 21.43 -4.06 -16.43
C CYS A 56 21.06 -2.58 -16.22
N HIS A 57 20.95 -1.83 -17.33
CA HIS A 57 20.53 -0.44 -17.32
C HIS A 57 19.92 -0.03 -18.67
N CYS A 58 18.80 0.65 -18.65
CA CYS A 58 18.20 1.25 -19.83
C CYS A 58 18.56 2.73 -19.93
N PHE A 59 19.20 3.14 -21.01
CA PHE A 59 19.54 4.55 -21.25
C PHE A 59 18.35 5.37 -21.76
N GLY A 60 17.22 4.71 -22.10
CA GLY A 60 16.00 5.39 -22.51
C GLY A 60 15.10 5.77 -21.33
N CYS A 61 14.86 4.86 -20.39
CA CYS A 61 13.95 5.10 -19.25
C CYS A 61 14.65 5.10 -17.88
N GLY A 62 15.97 4.90 -17.80
CA GLY A 62 16.73 4.90 -16.56
C GLY A 62 16.59 3.64 -15.69
N LYS A 63 15.64 2.74 -15.99
CA LYS A 63 15.42 1.51 -15.22
C LYS A 63 16.55 0.53 -15.37
N GLY A 64 16.87 -0.17 -14.28
CA GLY A 64 17.91 -1.19 -14.26
C GLY A 64 18.23 -1.65 -12.85
N GLY A 65 19.26 -2.48 -12.71
CA GLY A 65 19.69 -3.01 -11.43
C GLY A 65 20.36 -4.39 -11.54
N ASN A 66 20.44 -5.09 -10.42
CA ASN A 66 20.94 -6.46 -10.35
C ASN A 66 19.84 -7.48 -10.77
N PRO A 67 20.13 -8.79 -10.84
CA PRO A 67 19.14 -9.81 -11.22
C PRO A 67 17.86 -9.79 -10.38
N ILE A 68 17.99 -9.57 -9.06
CA ILE A 68 16.84 -9.54 -8.16
C ILE A 68 15.97 -8.32 -8.48
N SER A 69 16.59 -7.13 -8.61
CA SER A 69 15.87 -5.89 -8.93
C SER A 69 15.18 -5.98 -10.29
N PHE A 70 15.82 -6.64 -11.28
CA PHE A 70 15.24 -6.86 -12.59
C PHE A 70 13.97 -7.71 -12.51
N ILE A 71 14.00 -8.85 -11.81
CA ILE A 71 12.83 -9.72 -11.63
C ILE A 71 11.73 -9.02 -10.84
N MET A 72 12.07 -8.32 -9.76
CA MET A 72 11.09 -7.54 -8.99
C MET A 72 10.34 -6.54 -9.87
N GLU A 73 11.05 -5.84 -10.72
CA GLU A 73 10.47 -4.80 -11.58
C GLU A 73 9.71 -5.40 -12.78
N HIS A 74 10.26 -6.45 -13.40
CA HIS A 74 9.67 -7.07 -14.59
C HIS A 74 8.42 -7.87 -14.27
N GLU A 75 8.50 -8.74 -13.26
CA GLU A 75 7.41 -9.63 -12.85
C GLU A 75 6.50 -9.02 -11.78
N GLN A 76 6.77 -7.77 -11.35
CA GLN A 76 6.04 -7.09 -10.29
C GLN A 76 6.03 -7.88 -8.97
N MET A 77 7.11 -8.57 -8.69
CA MET A 77 7.30 -9.42 -7.52
C MET A 77 7.90 -8.64 -6.34
N THR A 78 7.57 -9.07 -5.13
CA THR A 78 8.26 -8.62 -3.92
C THR A 78 9.66 -9.23 -3.84
N TYR A 79 10.54 -8.64 -3.02
CA TYR A 79 11.91 -9.16 -2.84
C TYR A 79 11.96 -10.65 -2.44
N PRO A 80 11.14 -11.16 -1.49
CA PRO A 80 11.12 -12.59 -1.19
C PRO A 80 10.62 -13.48 -2.34
N GLU A 81 9.68 -13.00 -3.15
CA GLU A 81 9.18 -13.72 -4.32
C GLU A 81 10.25 -13.81 -5.41
N ALA A 82 10.95 -12.70 -5.68
CA ALA A 82 12.07 -12.68 -6.64
C ALA A 82 13.20 -13.60 -6.20
N LEU A 83 13.51 -13.67 -4.91
CA LEU A 83 14.48 -14.64 -4.37
C LEU A 83 14.03 -16.10 -4.58
N ARG A 84 12.76 -16.43 -4.34
CA ARG A 84 12.23 -17.77 -4.61
C ARG A 84 12.28 -18.14 -6.08
N TRP A 85 11.93 -17.19 -6.96
CA TRP A 85 12.02 -17.37 -8.40
C TRP A 85 13.45 -17.68 -8.84
N LEU A 86 14.44 -16.90 -8.38
CA LEU A 86 15.85 -17.13 -8.70
C LEU A 86 16.36 -18.45 -8.09
N ALA A 87 15.97 -18.78 -6.85
CA ALA A 87 16.33 -20.04 -6.22
C ALA A 87 15.81 -21.24 -7.02
N GLN A 88 14.58 -21.18 -7.52
CA GLN A 88 14.01 -22.22 -8.38
C GLN A 88 14.78 -22.33 -9.69
N LYS A 89 15.10 -21.20 -10.35
CA LYS A 89 15.87 -21.17 -11.59
C LYS A 89 17.26 -21.80 -11.47
N TYR A 90 17.96 -21.51 -10.37
CA TYR A 90 19.31 -22.00 -10.12
C TYR A 90 19.37 -23.26 -9.23
N HIS A 91 18.23 -23.91 -9.01
CA HIS A 91 18.11 -25.13 -8.20
C HIS A 91 18.75 -25.00 -6.81
N ILE A 92 18.59 -23.83 -6.19
CA ILE A 92 19.09 -23.56 -4.85
C ILE A 92 17.99 -23.91 -3.84
N GLU A 93 18.29 -24.85 -2.95
CA GLU A 93 17.40 -25.17 -1.83
C GLU A 93 17.30 -23.97 -0.90
N ILE A 94 16.05 -23.55 -0.64
CA ILE A 94 15.77 -22.42 0.25
C ILE A 94 15.72 -22.95 1.69
N HIS A 95 16.68 -22.51 2.48
CA HIS A 95 16.62 -22.69 3.92
C HIS A 95 15.89 -21.47 4.51
N GLU A 96 14.73 -21.72 5.08
CA GLU A 96 14.01 -20.70 5.85
C GLU A 96 14.43 -20.82 7.31
N ARG A 97 14.91 -19.71 7.86
CA ARG A 97 15.12 -19.61 9.30
C ARG A 97 13.78 -19.81 9.97
N GLU A 98 13.68 -20.74 10.89
CA GLU A 98 12.53 -20.82 11.77
C GLU A 98 12.37 -19.48 12.49
N GLN A 99 11.19 -18.90 12.33
CA GLN A 99 10.83 -17.69 13.08
C GLN A 99 10.74 -18.05 14.55
N THR A 100 11.24 -17.19 15.40
CA THR A 100 11.01 -17.34 16.84
C THR A 100 9.50 -17.23 17.11
N ASP A 101 9.05 -17.78 18.23
CA ASP A 101 7.63 -17.71 18.61
C ASP A 101 7.18 -16.25 18.80
N GLU A 102 8.10 -15.37 19.17
CA GLU A 102 7.89 -13.93 19.26
C GLU A 102 7.69 -13.30 17.88
N GLU A 103 8.56 -13.58 16.90
CA GLU A 103 8.42 -13.11 15.51
C GLU A 103 7.12 -13.61 14.86
N LYS A 104 6.70 -14.86 15.13
CA LYS A 104 5.41 -15.39 14.65
C LYS A 104 4.23 -14.67 15.27
N ARG A 105 4.33 -14.35 16.57
CA ARG A 105 3.28 -13.62 17.28
C ARG A 105 3.15 -12.19 16.75
N GLU A 106 4.24 -11.45 16.60
CA GLU A 106 4.25 -10.11 16.03
C GLU A 106 3.67 -10.09 14.61
N GLN A 107 4.09 -11.03 13.75
CA GLN A 107 3.54 -11.14 12.39
C GLN A 107 2.03 -11.43 12.42
N SER A 108 1.57 -12.33 13.27
CA SER A 108 0.14 -12.66 13.43
C SER A 108 -0.66 -11.45 13.95
N GLU A 109 -0.11 -10.68 14.89
CA GLU A 109 -0.72 -9.45 15.40
C GLU A 109 -0.84 -8.39 14.29
N ARG A 110 0.23 -8.16 13.53
CA ARG A 110 0.19 -7.23 12.38
C ARG A 110 -0.83 -7.65 11.32
N GLU A 111 -0.91 -8.93 11.00
CA GLU A 111 -1.91 -9.45 10.06
C GLU A 111 -3.34 -9.23 10.58
N SER A 112 -3.58 -9.46 11.86
CA SER A 112 -4.87 -9.22 12.51
C SER A 112 -5.26 -7.73 12.47
N MET A 113 -4.30 -6.82 12.66
CA MET A 113 -4.53 -5.38 12.52
C MET A 113 -4.90 -4.99 11.08
N PHE A 114 -4.24 -5.57 10.07
CA PHE A 114 -4.62 -5.34 8.67
C PHE A 114 -6.02 -5.87 8.36
N ILE A 115 -6.39 -7.05 8.86
CA ILE A 115 -7.74 -7.62 8.69
C ILE A 115 -8.80 -6.68 9.27
N VAL A 116 -8.57 -6.15 10.47
CA VAL A 116 -9.48 -5.19 11.13
C VAL A 116 -9.58 -3.90 10.30
N ASN A 117 -8.47 -3.34 9.82
CA ASN A 117 -8.49 -2.13 9.00
C ASN A 117 -9.21 -2.35 7.67
N GLU A 118 -8.98 -3.48 6.99
CA GLU A 118 -9.67 -3.81 5.74
C GLU A 118 -11.18 -3.94 5.95
N TRP A 119 -11.58 -4.62 7.03
CA TRP A 119 -12.99 -4.72 7.40
C TRP A 119 -13.60 -3.34 7.69
N ALA A 120 -12.92 -2.50 8.47
CA ALA A 120 -13.41 -1.17 8.80
C ALA A 120 -13.53 -0.28 7.55
N ALA A 121 -12.56 -0.35 6.62
CA ALA A 121 -12.65 0.36 5.35
C ALA A 121 -13.86 -0.08 4.52
N ALA A 122 -14.15 -1.39 4.48
CA ALA A 122 -15.34 -1.93 3.81
C ALA A 122 -16.63 -1.48 4.55
N TYR A 123 -16.63 -1.49 5.87
CA TYR A 123 -17.75 -1.03 6.69
C TYR A 123 -18.09 0.46 6.40
N PHE A 124 -17.11 1.35 6.46
CA PHE A 124 -17.30 2.77 6.16
C PHE A 124 -17.73 3.01 4.70
N ASN A 125 -17.18 2.24 3.76
CA ASN A 125 -17.57 2.34 2.34
C ASN A 125 -19.01 1.88 2.12
N ASN A 126 -19.44 0.80 2.76
CA ASN A 126 -20.83 0.32 2.69
C ASN A 126 -21.79 1.37 3.29
N LEU A 127 -21.47 1.94 4.45
CA LEU A 127 -22.27 3.01 5.02
C LEU A 127 -22.40 4.22 4.08
N LEU A 128 -21.32 4.59 3.40
CA LEU A 128 -21.36 5.70 2.44
C LEU A 128 -22.34 5.47 1.29
N HIS A 129 -22.51 4.22 0.85
CA HIS A 129 -23.32 3.87 -0.33
C HIS A 129 -24.73 3.38 0.00
N ASP A 130 -24.92 2.72 1.15
CA ASP A 130 -26.13 1.97 1.45
C ASP A 130 -26.93 2.58 2.61
N ASP A 131 -26.29 3.37 3.48
CA ASP A 131 -26.94 3.98 4.63
C ASP A 131 -27.54 5.35 4.26
N PRO A 132 -28.77 5.70 4.71
CA PRO A 132 -29.42 6.98 4.44
C PRO A 132 -28.57 8.21 4.83
N ASP A 133 -27.94 8.21 6.01
CA ASP A 133 -27.07 9.30 6.45
C ASP A 133 -25.76 9.31 5.67
N GLY A 134 -25.22 8.14 5.32
CA GLY A 134 -24.05 7.99 4.45
C GLY A 134 -24.27 8.63 3.09
N ILE A 135 -25.43 8.39 2.48
CA ILE A 135 -25.82 8.97 1.20
C ILE A 135 -26.07 10.47 1.31
N ALA A 136 -26.89 10.88 2.29
CA ALA A 136 -27.34 12.27 2.45
C ALA A 136 -26.23 13.21 2.91
N LEU A 137 -25.29 12.74 3.72
CA LEU A 137 -24.23 13.56 4.32
C LEU A 137 -22.85 13.26 3.69
N GLY A 138 -22.44 11.99 3.72
CA GLY A 138 -21.12 11.56 3.28
C GLY A 138 -20.94 11.68 1.78
N MET A 139 -21.81 11.04 1.01
CA MET A 139 -21.75 11.08 -0.46
C MET A 139 -21.97 12.49 -0.99
N GLN A 140 -22.92 13.25 -0.43
CA GLN A 140 -23.15 14.64 -0.80
C GLN A 140 -21.89 15.49 -0.56
N TYR A 141 -21.18 15.27 0.56
CA TYR A 141 -19.92 15.97 0.82
C TYR A 141 -18.89 15.71 -0.29
N PHE A 142 -18.66 14.44 -0.67
CA PHE A 142 -17.69 14.12 -1.71
C PHE A 142 -18.09 14.68 -3.08
N ARG A 143 -19.37 14.59 -3.44
CA ARG A 143 -19.90 15.17 -4.69
C ARG A 143 -19.83 16.70 -4.71
N SER A 144 -20.07 17.37 -3.59
CA SER A 144 -19.92 18.82 -3.47
C SER A 144 -18.46 19.30 -3.64
N ARG A 145 -17.50 18.40 -3.43
CA ARG A 145 -16.06 18.60 -3.72
C ARG A 145 -15.71 18.31 -5.17
N GLY A 146 -16.67 17.91 -6.00
CA GLY A 146 -16.45 17.58 -7.40
C GLY A 146 -15.85 16.19 -7.64
N PHE A 147 -15.87 15.29 -6.65
CA PHE A 147 -15.33 13.93 -6.82
C PHE A 147 -16.30 13.05 -7.59
N ARG A 148 -15.78 12.38 -8.62
CA ARG A 148 -16.51 11.38 -9.40
C ARG A 148 -16.62 10.06 -8.65
N ASP A 149 -17.65 9.27 -8.98
CA ASP A 149 -17.93 8.00 -8.31
C ASP A 149 -16.78 6.98 -8.51
N ASP A 150 -16.09 6.99 -9.68
CA ASP A 150 -14.91 6.15 -9.92
C ASP A 150 -13.74 6.49 -8.99
N ILE A 151 -13.58 7.76 -8.66
CA ILE A 151 -12.55 8.26 -7.75
C ILE A 151 -12.90 7.95 -6.29
N ILE A 152 -14.17 8.16 -5.91
CA ILE A 152 -14.68 7.78 -4.57
C ILE A 152 -14.40 6.29 -4.32
N LYS A 153 -14.70 5.43 -5.29
CA LYS A 153 -14.42 4.00 -5.24
C LYS A 153 -12.92 3.71 -5.19
N LYS A 154 -12.10 4.36 -6.04
CA LYS A 154 -10.66 4.13 -6.14
C LYS A 154 -9.92 4.47 -4.84
N PHE A 155 -10.33 5.52 -4.15
CA PHE A 155 -9.78 5.91 -2.86
C PHE A 155 -10.49 5.21 -1.68
N ARG A 156 -11.49 4.37 -1.96
CA ARG A 156 -12.26 3.62 -0.96
C ARG A 156 -12.87 4.52 0.10
N LEU A 157 -13.30 5.73 -0.31
CA LEU A 157 -13.85 6.71 0.60
C LEU A 157 -15.08 6.15 1.34
N GLY A 158 -15.31 6.62 2.55
CA GLY A 158 -16.34 6.08 3.43
C GLY A 158 -17.03 7.14 4.29
N TYR A 159 -17.95 6.68 5.09
CA TYR A 159 -18.64 7.46 6.11
C TYR A 159 -18.79 6.64 7.37
N ASP A 160 -18.61 7.25 8.53
CA ASP A 160 -18.92 6.65 9.83
C ASP A 160 -20.15 7.34 10.44
N LEU A 161 -21.09 6.54 10.92
CA LEU A 161 -22.34 7.03 11.48
C LEU A 161 -22.09 7.96 12.67
N ASN A 162 -23.00 8.91 12.89
CA ASN A 162 -22.96 9.77 14.07
C ASN A 162 -23.49 9.03 15.33
N ASP A 163 -23.01 7.78 15.48
CA ASP A 163 -23.23 6.94 16.65
C ASP A 163 -21.86 6.46 17.16
N ARG A 164 -21.55 6.78 18.40
CA ARG A 164 -20.22 6.52 18.99
C ARG A 164 -19.94 5.04 19.29
N HIS A 165 -20.89 4.16 19.03
CA HIS A 165 -20.79 2.73 19.33
C HIS A 165 -21.15 1.83 18.13
N ALA A 166 -21.57 2.38 17.02
CA ALA A 166 -22.08 1.61 15.88
C ALA A 166 -21.03 0.64 15.31
N LEU A 167 -19.81 1.12 15.06
CA LEU A 167 -18.72 0.30 14.56
C LEU A 167 -18.28 -0.74 15.60
N ALA A 168 -18.06 -0.31 16.85
CA ALA A 168 -17.63 -1.19 17.95
C ALA A 168 -18.64 -2.35 18.17
N ASN A 169 -19.93 -2.05 18.18
CA ASN A 169 -20.99 -3.06 18.32
C ASN A 169 -21.02 -4.00 17.11
N THR A 170 -20.87 -3.48 15.90
CA THR A 170 -20.83 -4.28 14.69
C THR A 170 -19.59 -5.18 14.68
N ALA A 171 -18.43 -4.67 15.09
CA ALA A 171 -17.21 -5.46 15.20
C ALA A 171 -17.36 -6.63 16.17
N ARG A 172 -17.92 -6.37 17.37
CA ARG A 172 -18.20 -7.41 18.36
C ARG A 172 -19.15 -8.48 17.82
N SER A 173 -20.24 -8.08 17.17
CA SER A 173 -21.22 -9.02 16.61
C SER A 173 -20.62 -9.93 15.54
N LYS A 174 -19.56 -9.45 14.84
CA LYS A 174 -18.82 -10.22 13.83
C LYS A 174 -17.62 -10.98 14.41
N GLY A 175 -17.38 -10.92 15.70
CA GLY A 175 -16.32 -11.66 16.38
C GLY A 175 -14.92 -11.06 16.26
N TYR A 176 -14.80 -9.77 15.89
CA TYR A 176 -13.52 -9.08 15.92
C TYR A 176 -13.03 -8.84 17.33
N ASN A 177 -11.74 -9.06 17.57
CA ASN A 177 -11.14 -8.84 18.88
C ASN A 177 -10.98 -7.33 19.14
N GLU A 178 -11.49 -6.87 20.30
CA GLU A 178 -11.42 -5.47 20.74
C GLU A 178 -9.99 -4.94 20.83
N ASP A 179 -9.02 -5.78 21.20
CA ASP A 179 -7.63 -5.36 21.33
C ASP A 179 -7.08 -4.83 19.99
N PHE A 180 -7.48 -5.42 18.87
CA PHE A 180 -7.06 -4.92 17.56
C PHE A 180 -7.80 -3.65 17.13
N LEU A 181 -9.05 -3.45 17.57
CA LEU A 181 -9.75 -2.17 17.37
C LEU A 181 -9.06 -1.03 18.14
N LEU A 182 -8.52 -1.32 19.31
CA LEU A 182 -7.74 -0.38 20.13
C LEU A 182 -6.34 -0.16 19.56
N LYS A 183 -5.61 -1.23 19.20
CA LYS A 183 -4.25 -1.17 18.64
C LYS A 183 -4.21 -0.40 17.31
N THR A 184 -5.21 -0.56 16.45
CA THR A 184 -5.33 0.21 15.19
C THR A 184 -5.85 1.63 15.39
N GLY A 185 -6.37 1.92 16.59
CA GLY A 185 -6.94 3.21 16.93
C GLY A 185 -8.27 3.53 16.24
N ILE A 186 -8.95 2.54 15.66
CA ILE A 186 -10.31 2.72 15.11
C ILE A 186 -11.28 3.02 16.25
N CYS A 187 -11.09 2.36 17.40
CA CYS A 187 -11.78 2.65 18.65
C CYS A 187 -10.79 3.12 19.72
N TYR A 188 -11.35 3.69 20.78
CA TYR A 188 -10.60 4.01 22.00
C TYR A 188 -11.49 3.76 23.23
N ARG A 189 -10.88 3.63 24.42
CA ARG A 189 -11.65 3.58 25.67
C ARG A 189 -11.76 4.98 26.28
N ASN A 190 -12.97 5.35 26.66
CA ASN A 190 -13.19 6.58 27.43
C ASN A 190 -12.85 6.38 28.92
N ASP A 191 -12.96 7.43 29.71
CA ASP A 191 -12.65 7.41 31.15
C ASP A 191 -13.54 6.43 31.96
N ARG A 192 -14.68 5.99 31.38
CA ARG A 192 -15.57 4.99 31.96
C ARG A 192 -15.27 3.57 31.51
N GLY A 193 -14.21 3.38 30.68
CA GLY A 193 -13.82 2.09 30.10
C GLY A 193 -14.68 1.62 28.94
N GLU A 194 -15.63 2.45 28.46
CA GLU A 194 -16.46 2.10 27.30
C GLU A 194 -15.66 2.18 25.99
N LEU A 195 -15.91 1.24 25.09
CA LEU A 195 -15.32 1.23 23.74
C LEU A 195 -16.07 2.21 22.83
N ILE A 196 -15.38 3.21 22.33
CA ILE A 196 -15.93 4.34 21.58
C ILE A 196 -15.33 4.37 20.19
N ASP A 197 -16.17 4.59 19.17
CA ASP A 197 -15.78 4.78 17.77
C ASP A 197 -15.07 6.13 17.62
N ARG A 198 -13.82 6.11 17.11
CA ARG A 198 -13.00 7.32 16.96
C ARG A 198 -13.54 8.30 15.92
N TYR A 199 -14.21 7.78 14.91
CA TYR A 199 -14.56 8.54 13.71
C TYR A 199 -16.06 8.88 13.59
N ALA A 200 -16.84 8.68 14.62
CA ALA A 200 -18.29 8.92 14.59
C ALA A 200 -18.63 10.29 13.97
N GLY A 201 -19.57 10.30 13.01
CA GLY A 201 -20.05 11.47 12.28
C GLY A 201 -19.06 12.06 11.25
N ARG A 202 -18.11 11.26 10.75
CA ARG A 202 -17.04 11.70 9.86
C ARG A 202 -17.09 11.03 8.50
N VAL A 203 -16.71 11.77 7.45
CA VAL A 203 -16.29 11.15 6.20
C VAL A 203 -14.89 10.59 6.35
N MET A 204 -14.66 9.43 5.73
CA MET A 204 -13.48 8.61 5.96
C MET A 204 -12.56 8.58 4.74
N PHE A 205 -11.27 8.71 5.02
CA PHE A 205 -10.17 8.65 4.07
C PHE A 205 -9.24 7.50 4.47
N PRO A 206 -9.43 6.28 3.92
CA PRO A 206 -8.52 5.18 4.20
C PRO A 206 -7.10 5.46 3.70
N TRP A 207 -6.10 5.28 4.54
CA TRP A 207 -4.70 5.33 4.15
C TRP A 207 -4.28 3.97 3.63
N ILE A 208 -3.97 3.93 2.33
CA ILE A 208 -3.54 2.70 1.64
C ILE A 208 -2.04 2.81 1.44
N GLY A 209 -1.29 1.96 2.15
CA GLY A 209 0.16 1.91 2.07
C GLY A 209 0.65 1.39 0.72
N VAL A 210 1.96 1.45 0.47
CA VAL A 210 2.58 1.01 -0.81
C VAL A 210 2.19 -0.42 -1.18
N SER A 211 2.01 -1.30 -0.20
CA SER A 211 1.57 -2.70 -0.40
C SER A 211 0.12 -2.85 -0.88
N GLY A 212 -0.69 -1.79 -0.84
CA GLY A 212 -2.13 -1.83 -1.15
C GLY A 212 -3.02 -2.19 0.04
N LYS A 213 -2.46 -2.43 1.22
CA LYS A 213 -3.23 -2.69 2.46
C LYS A 213 -3.62 -1.38 3.12
N VAL A 214 -4.78 -1.37 3.79
CA VAL A 214 -5.21 -0.22 4.60
C VAL A 214 -4.41 -0.19 5.90
N VAL A 215 -3.60 0.84 6.07
CA VAL A 215 -2.71 1.01 7.24
C VAL A 215 -3.35 1.86 8.33
N GLY A 216 -4.25 2.79 7.98
CA GLY A 216 -4.92 3.69 8.91
C GLY A 216 -6.04 4.49 8.25
N PHE A 217 -6.52 5.49 8.94
CA PHE A 217 -7.64 6.33 8.50
C PHE A 217 -7.43 7.79 8.85
N GLY A 218 -7.96 8.66 7.99
CA GLY A 218 -8.29 10.03 8.32
C GLY A 218 -9.80 10.22 8.34
N GLY A 219 -10.32 10.96 9.30
CA GLY A 219 -11.74 11.27 9.41
C GLY A 219 -11.99 12.78 9.46
N ARG A 220 -12.86 13.31 8.60
CA ARG A 220 -13.27 14.71 8.62
C ARG A 220 -14.69 14.84 9.15
N LEU A 221 -14.87 15.64 10.19
CA LEU A 221 -16.19 15.97 10.75
C LEU A 221 -16.99 16.80 9.77
N LEU A 222 -18.23 16.38 9.49
CA LEU A 222 -19.13 17.10 8.56
C LEU A 222 -19.94 18.18 9.26
N ASP A 223 -20.41 17.93 10.49
CA ASP A 223 -21.22 18.88 11.23
C ASP A 223 -20.43 19.52 12.38
N ALA A 224 -20.19 20.82 12.27
CA ALA A 224 -19.56 21.62 13.33
C ALA A 224 -20.46 21.77 14.58
N ARG A 225 -21.73 21.33 14.53
CA ARG A 225 -22.68 21.40 15.64
C ARG A 225 -22.59 20.23 16.62
N THR A 226 -21.72 19.24 16.37
CA THR A 226 -21.48 18.17 17.32
C THR A 226 -20.83 18.79 18.56
N LYS A 227 -21.63 19.06 19.58
CA LYS A 227 -21.18 19.70 20.84
C LYS A 227 -20.01 18.92 21.43
N GLY A 228 -18.90 19.61 21.69
CA GLY A 228 -17.72 19.05 22.35
C GLY A 228 -16.65 18.42 21.43
N VAL A 229 -16.81 18.45 20.11
CA VAL A 229 -15.79 17.97 19.16
C VAL A 229 -15.10 19.15 18.51
N ASN A 230 -13.90 19.49 18.99
CA ASN A 230 -13.12 20.63 18.48
C ASN A 230 -12.22 20.28 17.29
N GLN A 231 -12.04 18.99 16.95
CA GLN A 231 -11.13 18.58 15.89
C GLN A 231 -11.86 18.31 14.58
N LYS A 232 -11.62 19.18 13.60
CA LYS A 232 -12.15 19.04 12.23
C LYS A 232 -11.65 17.77 11.56
N TYR A 233 -10.38 17.44 11.72
CA TYR A 233 -9.74 16.22 11.21
C TYR A 233 -9.15 15.40 12.35
N VAL A 234 -9.33 14.09 12.29
CA VAL A 234 -8.73 13.11 13.20
C VAL A 234 -8.10 12.02 12.35
N ASN A 235 -6.83 11.69 12.65
CA ASN A 235 -6.12 10.59 12.01
C ASN A 235 -5.99 9.41 12.97
N SER A 236 -5.68 8.23 12.43
CA SER A 236 -5.24 7.10 13.25
C SER A 236 -4.04 7.51 14.09
N PRO A 237 -3.95 7.07 15.35
CA PRO A 237 -2.72 7.16 16.11
C PRO A 237 -1.65 6.25 15.50
N ASP A 238 -0.39 6.49 15.85
CA ASP A 238 0.71 5.60 15.49
C ASP A 238 0.46 4.20 16.03
N SER A 239 0.81 3.20 15.24
CA SER A 239 0.65 1.79 15.55
C SER A 239 1.74 0.97 14.84
N GLU A 240 1.78 -0.35 15.07
CA GLU A 240 2.74 -1.24 14.39
C GLU A 240 2.59 -1.26 12.86
N ILE A 241 1.43 -0.85 12.33
CA ILE A 241 1.14 -0.85 10.89
C ILE A 241 0.96 0.56 10.30
N TYR A 242 0.97 1.60 11.11
CA TYR A 242 0.79 2.98 10.68
C TYR A 242 1.69 3.94 11.50
N HIS A 243 2.52 4.70 10.79
CA HIS A 243 3.32 5.80 11.33
C HIS A 243 3.11 7.02 10.46
N LYS A 244 2.51 8.06 11.04
CA LYS A 244 2.12 9.27 10.30
C LYS A 244 3.30 9.97 9.61
N ASP A 245 4.48 9.89 10.18
CA ASP A 245 5.73 10.48 9.65
C ASP A 245 6.35 9.67 8.49
N ARG A 246 5.87 8.44 8.24
CA ARG A 246 6.41 7.52 7.23
C ARG A 246 5.43 7.18 6.11
N GLU A 247 4.18 7.61 6.24
CA GLU A 247 3.13 7.33 5.28
C GLU A 247 2.74 8.59 4.49
N LEU A 248 2.47 8.39 3.21
CA LEU A 248 1.95 9.42 2.32
C LEU A 248 0.57 9.02 1.81
N TYR A 249 -0.43 9.85 2.09
CA TYR A 249 -1.77 9.62 1.57
C TYR A 249 -1.78 9.68 0.04
N GLY A 250 -2.38 8.66 -0.61
CA GLY A 250 -2.44 8.55 -2.06
C GLY A 250 -1.22 7.90 -2.72
N ILE A 251 -0.20 7.51 -1.97
CA ILE A 251 1.02 6.87 -2.52
C ILE A 251 0.70 5.60 -3.31
N TYR A 252 -0.25 4.78 -2.86
CA TYR A 252 -0.65 3.57 -3.56
C TYR A 252 -1.23 3.88 -4.95
N GLN A 253 -2.08 4.89 -5.04
CA GLN A 253 -2.70 5.31 -6.30
C GLN A 253 -1.70 5.97 -7.24
N ALA A 254 -0.69 6.66 -6.69
CA ALA A 254 0.29 7.43 -7.45
C ALA A 254 1.54 6.63 -7.87
N LYS A 255 1.89 5.55 -7.15
CA LYS A 255 3.18 4.86 -7.31
C LYS A 255 3.55 4.46 -8.75
N LYS A 256 2.57 4.05 -9.56
CA LYS A 256 2.81 3.68 -10.97
C LYS A 256 3.13 4.89 -11.83
N ALA A 257 2.43 6.02 -11.62
CA ALA A 257 2.70 7.26 -12.34
C ALA A 257 4.05 7.85 -11.92
N ILE A 258 4.36 7.85 -10.61
CA ILE A 258 5.66 8.28 -10.10
C ILE A 258 6.79 7.47 -10.73
N ALA A 259 6.67 6.14 -10.77
CA ALA A 259 7.69 5.27 -11.37
C ALA A 259 7.85 5.47 -12.88
N LYS A 260 6.76 5.83 -13.58
CA LYS A 260 6.78 6.07 -15.02
C LYS A 260 7.34 7.44 -15.39
N ASP A 261 6.91 8.48 -14.66
CA ASP A 261 7.15 9.87 -15.05
C ASP A 261 8.28 10.52 -14.25
N ASP A 262 8.88 9.76 -13.30
CA ASP A 262 9.94 10.20 -12.36
C ASP A 262 9.62 11.55 -11.68
N ARG A 263 8.34 11.71 -11.31
CA ARG A 263 7.81 12.96 -10.76
C ARG A 263 6.74 12.68 -9.72
N VAL A 264 6.74 13.48 -8.65
CA VAL A 264 5.71 13.47 -7.61
C VAL A 264 5.31 14.89 -7.23
N TYR A 265 4.03 15.09 -6.96
CA TYR A 265 3.50 16.34 -6.43
C TYR A 265 3.09 16.14 -4.99
N MET A 266 3.59 17.00 -4.10
CA MET A 266 3.29 16.99 -2.67
C MET A 266 2.25 18.09 -2.39
N VAL A 267 1.16 17.72 -1.72
CA VAL A 267 0.07 18.64 -1.31
C VAL A 267 -0.33 18.36 0.15
N GLU A 268 -1.00 19.29 0.81
CA GLU A 268 -1.23 19.22 2.26
C GLU A 268 -2.46 18.38 2.65
N GLY A 269 -3.53 18.38 1.82
CA GLY A 269 -4.81 17.84 2.22
C GLY A 269 -5.25 16.60 1.45
N TYR A 270 -6.07 15.74 2.09
CA TYR A 270 -6.68 14.58 1.45
C TYR A 270 -7.43 14.92 0.17
N THR A 271 -8.23 15.98 0.22
CA THR A 271 -9.03 16.46 -0.92
C THR A 271 -8.16 16.94 -2.07
N ASP A 272 -6.99 17.52 -1.78
CA ASP A 272 -6.07 18.02 -2.78
C ASP A 272 -5.40 16.86 -3.52
N VAL A 273 -4.94 15.82 -2.78
CA VAL A 273 -4.41 14.58 -3.37
C VAL A 273 -5.45 13.94 -4.30
N ILE A 274 -6.70 13.82 -3.85
CA ILE A 274 -7.77 13.20 -4.63
C ILE A 274 -8.09 14.03 -5.87
N SER A 275 -8.14 15.36 -5.74
CA SER A 275 -8.39 16.28 -6.85
C SER A 275 -7.31 16.21 -7.92
N MET A 276 -6.03 16.22 -7.53
CA MET A 276 -4.90 16.10 -8.46
C MET A 276 -4.95 14.76 -9.18
N HIS A 277 -5.16 13.67 -8.44
CA HIS A 277 -5.29 12.35 -9.04
C HIS A 277 -6.46 12.27 -10.04
N GLN A 278 -7.61 12.90 -9.73
CA GLN A 278 -8.76 12.98 -10.63
C GLN A 278 -8.46 13.76 -11.90
N CYS A 279 -7.60 14.77 -11.84
CA CYS A 279 -7.14 15.55 -12.98
C CYS A 279 -6.04 14.84 -13.81
N GLY A 280 -5.61 13.64 -13.41
CA GLY A 280 -4.61 12.85 -14.13
C GLY A 280 -3.16 13.19 -13.76
N ILE A 281 -2.97 13.79 -12.60
CA ILE A 281 -1.66 14.16 -12.04
C ILE A 281 -1.22 13.08 -11.05
#